data_b0fa6e94c3864df1c3f7f7c3cd2b8f2e
#
_entry.id   b0fa6e94c3864df1c3f7f7c3cd2b8f2e
#
_cell.length_a   1.000
_cell.length_b   1.000
_cell.length_c   1.000
_cell.angle_alpha   90.00
_cell.angle_beta   90.00
_cell.angle_gamma   90.00
#
_symmetry.space_group_name_H-M   'P 1'
#
loop_
_entity.id
_entity.type
_entity.pdbx_description
1 polymer ?
#
loop_
_entity_poly.entity_id
_entity_poly.type
_entity_poly.pdbx_seq_one_letter_code
_entity_poly.pdbx_strand_id
1 'polypeptide(L)' 'MTGTVKFFIGSKGYGFITNDETGEDIFVHATSLNGEELNDGDKVEYEEEDGKKGKVAAQVSRL' A
#
# COMPACT_ATOMS: atom_id res chain seq x y z
N MET A 1 3.04 5.68 -8.74
CA MET A 1 4.21 4.92 -8.27
C MET A 1 3.87 3.45 -8.22
N THR A 2 4.83 2.59 -8.43
CA THR A 2 4.60 1.16 -8.35
C THR A 2 5.30 0.57 -7.14
N GLY A 3 4.69 -0.46 -6.58
CA GLY A 3 5.23 -1.14 -5.43
C GLY A 3 4.76 -2.58 -5.37
N THR A 4 5.24 -3.27 -4.34
CA THR A 4 4.88 -4.66 -4.09
C THR A 4 4.31 -4.75 -2.68
N VAL A 5 3.17 -5.40 -2.54
CA VAL A 5 2.56 -5.58 -1.21
C VAL A 5 3.46 -6.45 -0.36
N LYS A 6 3.96 -5.89 0.74
CA LYS A 6 4.75 -6.64 1.69
C LYS A 6 3.87 -7.57 2.51
N PHE A 7 2.80 -7.01 3.08
CA PHE A 7 1.72 -7.77 3.70
C PHE A 7 0.52 -6.85 3.88
N PHE A 8 -0.64 -7.46 4.04
CA PHE A 8 -1.85 -6.71 4.36
C PHE A 8 -2.71 -7.57 5.29
N ILE A 9 -3.11 -6.98 6.42
CA ILE A 9 -3.91 -7.67 7.43
C ILE A 9 -5.34 -7.18 7.31
N GLY A 10 -6.16 -7.93 6.58
CA GLY A 10 -7.53 -7.54 6.29
C GLY A 10 -8.39 -7.35 7.54
N SER A 11 -8.20 -8.19 8.55
CA SER A 11 -8.96 -8.10 9.79
C SER A 11 -8.66 -6.82 10.58
N LYS A 12 -7.49 -6.23 10.38
CA LYS A 12 -7.09 -4.98 11.03
C LYS A 12 -7.18 -3.78 10.11
N GLY A 13 -7.33 -4.03 8.80
CA GLY A 13 -7.54 -2.98 7.82
C GLY A 13 -6.30 -2.18 7.46
N TYR A 14 -5.11 -2.76 7.55
CA TYR A 14 -3.89 -2.06 7.16
C TYR A 14 -2.81 -3.03 6.70
N GLY A 15 -1.78 -2.47 6.07
CA GLY A 15 -0.62 -3.23 5.66
C GLY A 15 0.48 -2.31 5.18
N PHE A 16 1.44 -2.86 4.47
CA PHE A 16 2.58 -2.11 3.92
C PHE A 16 2.83 -2.51 2.48
N ILE A 17 3.21 -1.51 1.69
CA ILE A 17 3.66 -1.68 0.31
C ILE A 17 5.12 -1.26 0.27
N THR A 18 5.98 -2.07 -0.35
CA THR A 18 7.38 -1.70 -0.55
C THR A 18 7.48 -0.97 -1.89
N ASN A 19 7.98 0.27 -1.85
CA ASN A 19 8.19 1.04 -3.07
C ASN A 19 9.28 0.36 -3.90
N ASP A 20 8.95 0.01 -5.15
CA ASP A 20 9.89 -0.73 -6.01
C ASP A 20 11.13 0.08 -6.39
N GLU A 21 11.06 1.41 -6.35
CA GLU A 21 12.19 2.25 -6.71
C GLU A 21 13.13 2.52 -5.54
N THR A 22 12.57 2.73 -4.34
CA THR A 22 13.36 3.15 -3.18
C THR A 22 13.59 2.03 -2.17
N GLY A 23 12.75 1.00 -2.20
CA GLY A 23 12.78 -0.06 -1.20
C GLY A 23 12.16 0.31 0.14
N GLU A 24 11.57 1.49 0.23
CA GLU A 24 10.94 1.94 1.47
C GLU A 24 9.58 1.29 1.66
N ASP A 25 9.23 1.02 2.91
CA ASP A 25 7.90 0.49 3.26
C ASP A 25 6.94 1.66 3.45
N ILE A 26 5.81 1.60 2.76
CA ILE A 26 4.79 2.65 2.78
C ILE A 26 3.54 2.08 3.42
N PHE A 27 3.03 2.74 4.47
CA PHE A 27 1.80 2.31 5.14
C PHE A 27 0.60 2.43 4.19
N VAL A 28 -0.27 1.43 4.20
CA VAL A 28 -1.52 1.46 3.44
C VAL A 28 -2.68 1.08 4.34
N HIS A 29 -3.76 1.87 4.28
CA HIS A 29 -4.98 1.59 5.02
C HIS A 29 -6.05 1.06 4.07
N ALA A 30 -6.97 0.24 4.58
CA ALA A 30 -8.03 -0.37 3.77
C ALA A 30 -8.86 0.66 2.99
N THR A 31 -9.03 1.86 3.56
CA THR A 31 -9.78 2.91 2.89
C THR A 31 -9.13 3.41 1.61
N SER A 32 -7.83 3.15 1.43
CA SER A 32 -7.11 3.55 0.22
C SER A 32 -7.22 2.53 -0.90
N LEU A 33 -7.85 1.39 -0.67
CA LEU A 33 -7.85 0.29 -1.62
C LEU A 33 -9.02 0.29 -2.60
N ASN A 34 -9.97 1.19 -2.44
CA ASN A 34 -11.16 1.27 -3.30
C ASN A 34 -11.91 -0.07 -3.41
N GLY A 35 -11.94 -0.83 -2.32
CA GLY A 35 -12.63 -2.11 -2.28
C GLY A 35 -11.82 -3.29 -2.80
N GLU A 36 -10.60 -3.08 -3.23
CA GLU A 36 -9.75 -4.17 -3.70
C GLU A 36 -9.08 -4.89 -2.53
N GLU A 37 -8.85 -6.18 -2.71
CA GLU A 37 -8.08 -6.96 -1.75
C GLU A 37 -6.63 -7.02 -2.20
N LEU A 38 -5.72 -6.91 -1.24
CA LEU A 38 -4.29 -7.05 -1.50
C LEU A 38 -3.77 -8.32 -0.84
N ASN A 39 -2.95 -9.05 -1.58
CA ASN A 39 -2.26 -10.24 -1.07
C ASN A 39 -0.76 -9.99 -1.06
N ASP A 40 -0.06 -10.70 -0.20
CA ASP A 40 1.41 -10.59 -0.12
C ASP A 40 2.01 -10.83 -1.50
N GLY A 41 2.89 -9.94 -1.91
CA GLY A 41 3.58 -10.06 -3.19
C GLY A 41 2.85 -9.47 -4.39
N ASP A 42 1.62 -8.97 -4.22
CA ASP A 42 0.90 -8.33 -5.32
C ASP A 42 1.60 -7.06 -5.76
N LYS A 43 1.66 -6.85 -7.08
CA LYS A 43 2.13 -5.59 -7.63
C LYS A 43 0.98 -4.60 -7.68
N VAL A 44 1.26 -3.36 -7.29
CA VAL A 44 0.24 -2.32 -7.22
C VAL A 44 0.79 -1.00 -7.76
N GLU A 45 -0.13 -0.16 -8.20
CA GLU A 45 0.15 1.24 -8.47
C GLU A 45 -0.52 2.07 -7.37
N TYR A 46 0.17 3.09 -6.88
CA TYR A 46 -0.32 3.89 -5.78
C TYR A 46 0.26 5.31 -5.83
N GLU A 47 -0.34 6.20 -5.05
CA GLU A 47 0.17 7.54 -4.81
C GLU A 47 0.70 7.62 -3.38
N GLU A 48 1.74 8.43 -3.16
CA GLU A 48 2.22 8.67 -1.80
C GLU A 48 1.67 9.98 -1.28
N GLU A 49 1.21 9.96 -0.05
CA GLU A 49 0.71 11.15 0.66
C GLU A 49 1.39 11.23 2.01
N ASP A 50 1.50 12.45 2.54
CA ASP A 50 2.05 12.64 3.87
C ASP A 50 0.98 12.30 4.91
N GLY A 51 1.31 11.35 5.78
CA GLY A 51 0.46 10.99 6.91
C GLY A 51 1.06 11.53 8.21
N LYS A 52 0.38 11.27 9.31
CA LYS A 52 0.82 11.75 10.63
C LYS A 52 2.16 11.15 11.06
N LYS A 53 2.46 9.93 10.62
CA LYS A 53 3.66 9.20 11.03
C LYS A 53 4.61 8.96 9.86
N GLY A 54 4.41 9.64 8.76
CA GLY A 54 5.22 9.48 7.57
C GLY A 54 4.38 9.27 6.34
N LYS A 55 4.97 8.72 5.29
CA LYS A 55 4.25 8.55 4.04
C LYS A 55 3.25 7.41 4.10
N VAL A 56 2.10 7.63 3.46
CA VAL A 56 1.04 6.63 3.35
C VAL A 56 0.68 6.46 1.87
N ALA A 57 0.24 5.25 1.53
CA ALA A 57 -0.22 4.96 0.18
C ALA A 57 -1.68 5.39 0.04
N ALA A 58 -2.01 5.99 -1.10
CA ALA A 58 -3.37 6.40 -1.42
C ALA A 58 -3.70 5.93 -2.82
N GLN A 59 -4.99 5.75 -3.10
CA GLN A 59 -5.48 5.36 -4.42
C GLN A 59 -4.76 4.11 -4.94
N VAL A 60 -4.71 3.08 -4.12
CA VAL A 60 -3.99 1.85 -4.45
C VAL A 60 -4.82 1.02 -5.42
N SER A 61 -4.19 0.58 -6.51
CA SER A 61 -4.82 -0.28 -7.49
C SER A 61 -3.88 -1.45 -7.82
N ARG A 62 -4.45 -2.63 -7.93
CA ARG A 62 -3.68 -3.80 -8.36
C ARG A 62 -3.36 -3.68 -9.84
N LEU A 63 -2.16 -4.06 -10.19
CA LEU A 63 -1.73 -4.10 -11.60
C LEU A 63 -2.11 -5.41 -12.28
#